data_83c75d32ed1ad4e511f44604fc2055ac
#
_entry.id   83c75d32ed1ad4e511f44604fc2055ac
#
_cell.length_a   1.000
_cell.length_b   1.000
_cell.length_c   1.000
_cell.angle_alpha   90.00
_cell.angle_beta   90.00
_cell.angle_gamma   90.00
#
_symmetry.space_group_name_H-M   'P 1'
#
loop_
_entity.id
_entity.type
_entity.pdbx_description
1 polymer ?
#
loop_
_entity_poly.entity_id
_entity_poly.type
_entity_poly.pdbx_seq_one_letter_code
_entity_poly.pdbx_strand_id
1 'polypeptide(L)'
;MPSATGAYELIEAEKSGQSFTLVFKNWEDRDCARDILDAEGIRFRTGKTLLPYRMTGNISWGLKAPDLDDLKNLTIWVWTESLWAPITFTRARLDADAASGEHRYASDDWHDWWCNDDAQVYQFIGQDNIFFYCVVQNPLWDALDWGLTTDIPVANYHILFMNKKASSSGAIKPPMAEELLDFYTPEQLRAHWLSSSASTRRQSTAP
;
A
#
# COMPACT_ATOMS: atom_id res chain seq x y z
N MET A 1 -33.56 -13.97 -16.20
CA MET A 1 -32.73 -13.87 -15.00
C MET A 1 -33.33 -14.77 -13.94
N PRO A 2 -32.58 -15.68 -13.33
CA PRO A 2 -33.09 -16.41 -12.17
C PRO A 2 -33.37 -15.37 -11.08
N SER A 3 -34.54 -15.39 -10.50
CA SER A 3 -34.93 -14.53 -9.40
C SER A 3 -34.00 -14.80 -8.23
N ALA A 4 -33.05 -13.91 -7.96
CA ALA A 4 -32.38 -13.89 -6.68
C ALA A 4 -33.45 -13.59 -5.64
N THR A 5 -33.85 -14.61 -4.90
CA THR A 5 -34.94 -14.55 -3.92
C THR A 5 -34.52 -13.87 -2.60
N GLY A 6 -33.37 -13.19 -2.58
CA GLY A 6 -32.93 -12.41 -1.45
C GLY A 6 -33.34 -10.94 -1.57
N ALA A 7 -34.03 -10.41 -0.58
CA ALA A 7 -34.30 -8.99 -0.50
C ALA A 7 -32.99 -8.22 -0.28
N TYR A 8 -32.60 -7.40 -1.22
CA TYR A 8 -31.45 -6.48 -1.09
C TYR A 8 -31.95 -5.03 -1.15
N GLU A 9 -31.21 -4.15 -0.55
CA GLU A 9 -31.35 -2.70 -0.68
C GLU A 9 -30.28 -2.18 -1.66
N LEU A 10 -30.71 -1.45 -2.68
CA LEU A 10 -29.83 -0.83 -3.64
C LEU A 10 -29.50 0.60 -3.17
N ILE A 11 -28.24 0.86 -2.92
CA ILE A 11 -27.72 2.19 -2.61
C ILE A 11 -26.89 2.68 -3.78
N GLU A 12 -27.34 3.72 -4.45
CA GLU A 12 -26.59 4.38 -5.53
C GLU A 12 -25.41 5.19 -4.99
N ALA A 13 -24.32 5.25 -5.73
CA ALA A 13 -23.16 6.03 -5.34
C ALA A 13 -23.40 7.53 -5.56
N GLU A 14 -23.26 8.33 -4.51
CA GLU A 14 -23.53 9.77 -4.52
C GLU A 14 -22.68 10.60 -5.51
N LYS A 15 -21.58 10.09 -6.06
CA LYS A 15 -20.57 10.94 -6.73
C LYS A 15 -20.06 10.52 -8.11
N SER A 16 -20.30 9.33 -8.62
CA SER A 16 -19.70 8.94 -9.90
C SER A 16 -20.60 8.19 -10.89
N GLY A 17 -21.80 7.81 -10.49
CA GLY A 17 -22.75 7.08 -11.36
C GLY A 17 -22.28 5.71 -11.89
N GLN A 18 -21.08 5.27 -11.50
CA GLN A 18 -20.44 4.06 -12.02
C GLN A 18 -20.41 2.89 -11.03
N SER A 19 -20.82 3.09 -9.80
CA SER A 19 -20.86 2.04 -8.78
C SER A 19 -22.15 2.10 -7.99
N PHE A 20 -22.62 0.96 -7.56
CA PHE A 20 -23.76 0.84 -6.65
C PHE A 20 -23.42 -0.16 -5.55
N THR A 21 -24.14 -0.11 -4.44
CA THR A 21 -23.97 -1.01 -3.32
C THR A 21 -25.23 -1.83 -3.13
N LEU A 22 -25.08 -3.14 -3.08
CA LEU A 22 -26.15 -4.06 -2.71
C LEU A 22 -25.98 -4.42 -1.22
N VAL A 23 -27.02 -4.19 -0.44
CA VAL A 23 -27.04 -4.54 1.00
C VAL A 23 -27.96 -5.71 1.21
N PHE A 24 -27.43 -6.79 1.77
CA PHE A 24 -28.16 -8.02 2.08
C PHE A 24 -28.42 -8.13 3.58
N LYS A 25 -29.54 -8.71 3.96
CA LYS A 25 -29.93 -8.92 5.36
C LYS A 25 -29.21 -10.09 6.02
N ASN A 26 -28.74 -11.04 5.24
CA ASN A 26 -28.04 -12.23 5.72
C ASN A 26 -26.87 -12.60 4.82
N TRP A 27 -26.00 -13.46 5.32
CA TRP A 27 -24.79 -13.89 4.63
C TRP A 27 -25.07 -14.82 3.43
N GLU A 28 -26.11 -15.63 3.50
CA GLU A 28 -26.47 -16.60 2.47
C GLU A 28 -26.87 -15.90 1.17
N ASP A 29 -27.74 -14.89 1.26
CA ASP A 29 -28.15 -14.08 0.11
C ASP A 29 -26.98 -13.30 -0.48
N ARG A 30 -26.08 -12.76 0.38
CA ARG A 30 -24.88 -12.08 -0.06
C ARG A 30 -23.94 -13.02 -0.83
N ASP A 31 -23.71 -14.21 -0.32
CA ASP A 31 -22.79 -15.17 -0.93
C ASP A 31 -23.37 -15.72 -2.24
N CYS A 32 -24.67 -15.96 -2.31
CA CYS A 32 -25.34 -16.29 -3.56
C CYS A 32 -25.21 -15.19 -4.62
N ALA A 33 -25.40 -13.93 -4.22
CA ALA A 33 -25.21 -12.79 -5.13
C ALA A 33 -23.74 -12.66 -5.59
N ARG A 34 -22.79 -12.91 -4.70
CA ARG A 34 -21.35 -12.94 -5.04
C ARG A 34 -21.06 -13.98 -6.10
N ASP A 35 -21.55 -15.21 -5.93
CA ASP A 35 -21.31 -16.30 -6.87
C ASP A 35 -21.89 -15.99 -8.27
N ILE A 36 -23.05 -15.33 -8.32
CA ILE A 36 -23.66 -14.87 -9.58
C ILE A 36 -22.79 -13.80 -10.24
N LEU A 37 -22.31 -12.81 -9.46
CA LEU A 37 -21.48 -11.73 -9.97
C LEU A 37 -20.12 -12.26 -10.47
N ASP A 38 -19.53 -13.22 -9.79
CA ASP A 38 -18.28 -13.88 -10.21
C ASP A 38 -18.51 -14.69 -11.51
N ALA A 39 -19.59 -15.42 -11.61
CA ALA A 39 -19.93 -16.17 -12.83
C ALA A 39 -20.12 -15.26 -14.08
N GLU A 40 -20.64 -14.05 -13.86
CA GLU A 40 -20.85 -13.05 -14.91
C GLU A 40 -19.61 -12.16 -15.14
N GLY A 41 -18.51 -12.38 -14.41
CA GLY A 41 -17.28 -11.57 -14.49
C GLY A 41 -17.44 -10.13 -14.03
N ILE A 42 -18.45 -9.86 -13.21
CA ILE A 42 -18.74 -8.51 -12.69
C ILE A 42 -17.89 -8.26 -11.46
N ARG A 43 -17.10 -7.20 -11.47
CA ARG A 43 -16.26 -6.80 -10.33
C ARG A 43 -17.10 -6.28 -9.18
N PHE A 44 -16.84 -6.79 -8.00
CA PHE A 44 -17.47 -6.33 -6.77
C PHE A 44 -16.50 -6.31 -5.58
N ARG A 45 -16.93 -5.69 -4.49
CA ARG A 45 -16.26 -5.69 -3.19
C ARG A 45 -17.28 -6.12 -2.14
N THR A 46 -16.91 -7.05 -1.28
CA THR A 46 -17.78 -7.48 -0.18
C THR A 46 -17.40 -6.78 1.12
N GLY A 47 -18.38 -6.15 1.74
CA GLY A 47 -18.30 -5.59 3.07
C GLY A 47 -17.49 -4.29 3.19
N LYS A 48 -17.64 -3.61 4.31
CA LYS A 48 -16.66 -2.63 4.77
C LYS A 48 -15.48 -3.41 5.33
N THR A 49 -14.32 -3.29 4.73
CA THR A 49 -13.09 -3.82 5.29
C THR A 49 -12.83 -3.10 6.61
N LEU A 50 -13.02 -3.79 7.73
CA LEU A 50 -12.65 -3.28 9.04
C LEU A 50 -11.13 -3.08 9.13
N LEU A 51 -10.39 -3.93 8.43
CA LEU A 51 -8.94 -3.83 8.30
C LEU A 51 -8.59 -3.56 6.83
N PRO A 52 -7.76 -2.57 6.56
CA PRO A 52 -7.32 -2.25 5.20
C PRO A 52 -6.38 -3.32 4.60
N TYR A 53 -5.85 -4.22 5.44
CA TYR A 53 -4.92 -5.27 5.01
C TYR A 53 -5.68 -6.49 4.49
N ARG A 54 -5.19 -7.00 3.38
CA ARG A 54 -5.60 -8.27 2.78
C ARG A 54 -4.42 -8.86 1.99
N MET A 55 -4.35 -10.18 1.94
CA MET A 55 -3.28 -10.87 1.19
C MET A 55 -3.62 -11.03 -0.29
N THR A 56 -4.90 -11.14 -0.60
CA THR A 56 -5.38 -11.34 -1.98
C THR A 56 -6.57 -10.44 -2.28
N GLY A 57 -6.86 -10.27 -3.54
CA GLY A 57 -7.98 -9.49 -4.01
C GLY A 57 -8.55 -10.00 -5.32
N ASN A 58 -9.80 -9.69 -5.60
CA ASN A 58 -10.44 -9.94 -6.87
C ASN A 58 -10.02 -8.85 -7.87
N ILE A 59 -8.84 -9.03 -8.48
CA ILE A 59 -8.27 -8.14 -9.50
C ILE A 59 -7.89 -8.96 -10.72
N SER A 60 -8.08 -8.38 -11.91
CA SER A 60 -7.87 -9.08 -13.19
C SER A 60 -6.40 -9.15 -13.62
N TRP A 61 -5.50 -8.41 -12.98
CA TRP A 61 -4.08 -8.34 -13.33
C TRP A 61 -3.20 -8.61 -12.10
N GLY A 62 -2.00 -9.10 -12.31
CA GLY A 62 -1.02 -9.43 -11.27
C GLY A 62 -0.78 -10.93 -11.15
N LEU A 63 0.00 -11.30 -10.14
CA LEU A 63 0.31 -12.70 -9.84
C LEU A 63 -0.92 -13.40 -9.26
N LYS A 64 -1.27 -14.54 -9.85
CA LYS A 64 -2.35 -15.36 -9.34
C LYS A 64 -1.95 -16.00 -8.02
N ALA A 65 -2.84 -15.91 -7.04
CA ALA A 65 -2.72 -16.68 -5.81
C ALA A 65 -3.02 -18.15 -6.09
N PRO A 66 -2.39 -19.08 -5.37
CA PRO A 66 -2.80 -20.49 -5.41
C PRO A 66 -4.29 -20.64 -5.04
N ASP A 67 -4.98 -21.52 -5.75
CA ASP A 67 -6.35 -21.89 -5.38
C ASP A 67 -6.31 -22.68 -4.07
N LEU A 68 -7.03 -22.20 -3.07
CA LEU A 68 -7.18 -22.81 -1.75
C LEU A 68 -8.66 -22.92 -1.43
N ASP A 69 -9.13 -24.14 -1.26
CA ASP A 69 -10.54 -24.44 -0.88
C ASP A 69 -11.55 -23.57 -1.66
N ASP A 70 -12.22 -22.66 -0.97
CA ASP A 70 -13.22 -21.74 -1.53
C ASP A 70 -12.63 -20.47 -2.13
N LEU A 71 -11.31 -20.26 -1.98
CA LEU A 71 -10.61 -19.08 -2.46
C LEU A 71 -10.00 -19.35 -3.83
N LYS A 72 -10.74 -19.06 -4.89
CA LYS A 72 -10.32 -19.29 -6.28
C LYS A 72 -10.19 -17.99 -7.07
N ASN A 73 -9.37 -18.03 -8.10
CA ASN A 73 -9.20 -16.92 -9.03
C ASN A 73 -8.76 -15.58 -8.39
N LEU A 74 -8.13 -15.63 -7.23
CA LEU A 74 -7.63 -14.47 -6.56
C LEU A 74 -6.24 -14.06 -7.08
N THR A 75 -5.90 -12.80 -6.89
CA THR A 75 -4.61 -12.22 -7.24
C THR A 75 -3.93 -11.73 -5.96
N ILE A 76 -2.62 -11.94 -5.83
CA ILE A 76 -1.85 -11.47 -4.68
C ILE A 76 -1.94 -9.93 -4.62
N TRP A 77 -2.21 -9.42 -3.43
CA TRP A 77 -2.32 -7.99 -3.17
C TRP A 77 -0.97 -7.39 -2.79
N VAL A 78 -0.70 -6.19 -3.29
CA VAL A 78 0.60 -5.51 -3.16
C VAL A 78 1.15 -5.42 -1.74
N TRP A 79 0.31 -5.32 -0.73
CA TRP A 79 0.77 -5.17 0.66
C TRP A 79 1.46 -6.41 1.21
N THR A 80 1.20 -7.59 0.66
CA THR A 80 1.94 -8.80 1.01
C THR A 80 3.41 -8.70 0.62
N GLU A 81 3.69 -8.04 -0.50
CA GLU A 81 5.06 -7.89 -1.02
C GLU A 81 5.74 -6.61 -0.52
N SER A 82 5.02 -5.49 -0.45
CA SER A 82 5.61 -4.19 -0.15
C SER A 82 6.21 -4.09 1.25
N LEU A 83 5.74 -4.91 2.20
CA LEU A 83 6.31 -4.97 3.55
C LEU A 83 7.71 -5.58 3.58
N TRP A 84 8.09 -6.35 2.55
CA TRP A 84 9.40 -6.97 2.38
C TRP A 84 10.31 -6.19 1.40
N ALA A 85 9.75 -5.25 0.66
CA ALA A 85 10.44 -4.54 -0.40
C ALA A 85 11.78 -3.91 0.04
N PRO A 86 11.89 -3.26 1.22
CA PRO A 86 13.17 -2.70 1.67
C PRO A 86 14.28 -3.75 1.81
N ILE A 87 13.94 -4.92 2.37
CA ILE A 87 14.87 -6.05 2.49
C ILE A 87 15.24 -6.59 1.11
N THR A 88 14.25 -6.76 0.24
CA THR A 88 14.47 -7.22 -1.15
C THR A 88 15.39 -6.26 -1.92
N PHE A 89 15.22 -4.95 -1.75
CA PHE A 89 16.09 -3.96 -2.39
C PHE A 89 17.51 -4.01 -1.86
N THR A 90 17.69 -4.21 -0.55
CA THR A 90 19.02 -4.40 0.05
C THR A 90 19.69 -5.62 -0.57
N ARG A 91 19.02 -6.76 -0.59
CA ARG A 91 19.55 -8.00 -1.20
C ARG A 91 19.90 -7.79 -2.67
N ALA A 92 18.99 -7.25 -3.46
CA ALA A 92 19.23 -7.01 -4.89
C ALA A 92 20.43 -6.07 -5.12
N ARG A 93 20.63 -5.09 -4.23
CA ARG A 93 21.79 -4.21 -4.30
C ARG A 93 23.09 -4.92 -3.98
N LEU A 94 23.12 -5.77 -2.95
CA LEU A 94 24.28 -6.58 -2.58
C LEU A 94 24.62 -7.58 -3.69
N ASP A 95 23.62 -8.28 -4.23
CA ASP A 95 23.81 -9.23 -5.34
C ASP A 95 24.41 -8.51 -6.57
N ALA A 96 23.95 -7.30 -6.89
CA ALA A 96 24.48 -6.52 -8.00
C ALA A 96 25.91 -6.04 -7.76
N ASP A 97 26.26 -5.67 -6.53
CA ASP A 97 27.63 -5.28 -6.15
C ASP A 97 28.60 -6.45 -6.25
N ALA A 98 28.22 -7.59 -5.71
CA ALA A 98 29.01 -8.83 -5.82
C ALA A 98 29.21 -9.25 -7.29
N ALA A 99 28.16 -9.17 -8.10
CA ALA A 99 28.24 -9.49 -9.53
C ALA A 99 29.13 -8.52 -10.33
N SER A 100 29.22 -7.27 -9.89
CA SER A 100 30.13 -6.27 -10.52
C SER A 100 31.60 -6.47 -10.15
N GLY A 101 31.89 -7.23 -9.08
CA GLY A 101 33.22 -7.42 -8.52
C GLY A 101 33.77 -6.17 -7.79
N GLU A 102 32.94 -5.18 -7.54
CA GLU A 102 33.36 -3.93 -6.85
C GLU A 102 33.47 -4.09 -5.33
N HIS A 103 32.66 -4.98 -4.74
CA HIS A 103 32.65 -5.27 -3.29
C HIS A 103 32.69 -4.02 -2.40
N ARG A 104 31.78 -3.09 -2.68
CA ARG A 104 31.73 -1.77 -2.00
C ARG A 104 31.22 -1.86 -0.57
N TYR A 105 30.52 -2.94 -0.22
CA TYR A 105 29.86 -3.12 1.07
C TYR A 105 30.65 -4.09 1.97
N ALA A 106 30.52 -3.91 3.27
CA ALA A 106 31.23 -4.70 4.26
C ALA A 106 30.76 -6.16 4.33
N SER A 107 29.54 -6.43 3.89
CA SER A 107 28.97 -7.77 3.80
C SER A 107 28.06 -7.89 2.59
N ASP A 108 28.06 -9.06 1.95
CA ASP A 108 27.15 -9.42 0.87
C ASP A 108 25.87 -10.11 1.42
N ASP A 109 25.80 -10.39 2.72
CA ASP A 109 24.62 -10.95 3.36
C ASP A 109 23.68 -9.87 3.88
N TRP A 110 22.45 -9.86 3.38
CA TRP A 110 21.43 -8.89 3.81
C TRP A 110 21.04 -9.02 5.30
N HIS A 111 21.26 -10.20 5.93
CA HIS A 111 21.01 -10.40 7.35
C HIS A 111 21.91 -9.52 8.21
N ASP A 112 23.17 -9.32 7.81
CA ASP A 112 24.11 -8.47 8.53
C ASP A 112 23.65 -6.99 8.58
N TRP A 113 22.79 -6.61 7.65
CA TRP A 113 22.25 -5.25 7.56
C TRP A 113 20.92 -5.07 8.30
N TRP A 114 20.11 -6.12 8.34
CA TRP A 114 18.75 -6.04 8.87
C TRP A 114 18.54 -6.79 10.17
N CYS A 115 19.24 -7.90 10.40
CA CYS A 115 19.12 -8.78 11.56
C CYS A 115 20.26 -8.59 12.57
N ASN A 116 20.86 -7.40 12.60
CA ASN A 116 21.97 -7.06 13.45
C ASN A 116 21.48 -6.20 14.62
N ASP A 117 21.84 -6.56 15.85
CA ASP A 117 21.46 -5.85 17.08
C ASP A 117 21.89 -4.37 17.12
N ASP A 118 22.96 -4.02 16.37
CA ASP A 118 23.45 -2.64 16.25
C ASP A 118 22.75 -1.84 15.14
N ALA A 119 21.94 -2.49 14.29
CA ALA A 119 21.22 -1.83 13.22
C ALA A 119 19.99 -1.09 13.74
N GLN A 120 19.78 0.13 13.28
CA GLN A 120 18.58 0.90 13.56
C GLN A 120 17.81 1.14 12.26
N VAL A 121 16.56 0.70 12.21
CA VAL A 121 15.69 0.84 11.05
C VAL A 121 14.78 2.05 11.21
N TYR A 122 14.99 3.06 10.38
CA TYR A 122 14.12 4.24 10.27
C TYR A 122 13.25 4.12 9.04
N GLN A 123 11.94 4.16 9.21
CA GLN A 123 10.99 4.11 8.11
C GLN A 123 10.25 5.43 7.95
N PHE A 124 10.50 6.15 6.87
CA PHE A 124 9.78 7.37 6.51
C PHE A 124 8.58 7.01 5.64
N ILE A 125 7.39 7.20 6.16
CA ILE A 125 6.14 6.75 5.54
C ILE A 125 5.09 7.86 5.49
N GLY A 126 4.15 7.78 4.55
CA GLY A 126 2.94 8.59 4.58
C GLY A 126 1.98 8.09 5.68
N GLN A 127 1.17 9.00 6.21
CA GLN A 127 0.19 8.66 7.27
C GLN A 127 -0.78 7.55 6.89
N ASP A 128 -1.07 7.37 5.62
CA ASP A 128 -1.92 6.31 5.09
C ASP A 128 -1.27 4.92 5.12
N ASN A 129 0.03 4.86 5.36
CA ASN A 129 0.82 3.64 5.45
C ASN A 129 1.12 3.19 6.89
N ILE A 130 0.75 3.99 7.90
CA ILE A 130 1.00 3.68 9.32
C ILE A 130 0.50 2.28 9.68
N PHE A 131 -0.73 1.95 9.28
CA PHE A 131 -1.31 0.64 9.59
C PHE A 131 -0.45 -0.51 9.05
N PHE A 132 0.04 -0.39 7.82
CA PHE A 132 0.80 -1.46 7.18
C PHE A 132 2.19 -1.63 7.79
N TYR A 133 2.92 -0.55 7.96
CA TYR A 133 4.32 -0.59 8.41
C TYR A 133 4.49 -0.61 9.93
N CYS A 134 3.54 -0.07 10.70
CA CYS A 134 3.66 -0.07 12.16
C CYS A 134 2.86 -1.19 12.84
N VAL A 135 1.74 -1.63 12.23
CA VAL A 135 0.85 -2.62 12.87
C VAL A 135 0.98 -3.99 12.24
N VAL A 136 1.12 -4.09 10.90
CA VAL A 136 1.14 -5.38 10.19
C VAL A 136 2.56 -5.90 10.00
N GLN A 137 3.51 -5.04 9.62
CA GLN A 137 4.87 -5.46 9.27
C GLN A 137 5.59 -6.11 10.46
N ASN A 138 5.60 -5.48 11.63
CA ASN A 138 6.33 -6.00 12.77
C ASN A 138 5.87 -7.40 13.21
N PRO A 139 4.57 -7.69 13.39
CA PRO A 139 4.12 -9.06 13.67
C PRO A 139 4.45 -10.08 12.57
N LEU A 140 4.47 -9.66 11.29
CA LEU A 140 4.89 -10.56 10.21
C LEU A 140 6.38 -10.89 10.31
N TRP A 141 7.22 -9.91 10.61
CA TRP A 141 8.65 -10.10 10.79
C TRP A 141 8.97 -10.94 12.03
N ASP A 142 8.26 -10.68 13.12
CA ASP A 142 8.37 -11.45 14.36
C ASP A 142 8.01 -12.94 14.14
N ALA A 143 6.99 -13.20 13.35
CA ALA A 143 6.60 -14.57 13.00
C ALA A 143 7.65 -15.35 12.20
N LEU A 144 8.62 -14.69 11.60
CA LEU A 144 9.77 -15.31 10.91
C LEU A 144 10.96 -15.57 11.83
N ASP A 145 10.92 -15.06 13.04
CA ASP A 145 12.00 -15.20 14.03
C ASP A 145 13.39 -14.74 13.51
N TRP A 146 13.39 -13.68 12.72
CA TRP A 146 14.61 -13.11 12.14
C TRP A 146 15.19 -11.95 12.96
N GLY A 147 14.59 -11.60 14.08
CA GLY A 147 14.99 -10.45 14.88
C GLY A 147 14.76 -9.09 14.22
N LEU A 148 13.97 -9.05 13.16
CA LEU A 148 13.66 -7.82 12.44
C LEU A 148 12.68 -6.95 13.22
N THR A 149 13.00 -5.68 13.35
CA THR A 149 12.08 -4.68 13.90
C THR A 149 12.19 -3.36 13.15
N THR A 150 11.12 -2.58 13.18
CA THR A 150 11.20 -1.16 12.84
C THR A 150 11.37 -0.37 14.12
N ASP A 151 12.53 0.26 14.30
CA ASP A 151 12.83 0.99 15.52
C ASP A 151 12.10 2.34 15.56
N ILE A 152 12.15 3.06 14.46
CA ILE A 152 11.62 4.43 14.39
C ILE A 152 10.78 4.63 13.14
N PRO A 153 9.45 4.49 13.23
CA PRO A 153 8.56 4.92 12.15
C PRO A 153 8.36 6.45 12.18
N VAL A 154 8.67 7.10 11.08
CA VAL A 154 8.45 8.54 10.90
C VAL A 154 7.31 8.75 9.92
N ALA A 155 6.13 9.04 10.44
CA ALA A 155 4.94 9.25 9.63
C ALA A 155 4.75 10.72 9.27
N ASN A 156 4.62 11.00 7.97
CA ASN A 156 4.36 12.34 7.45
C ASN A 156 2.91 12.47 7.00
N TYR A 157 2.33 13.65 7.21
CA TYR A 157 1.02 13.98 6.66
C TYR A 157 1.10 14.09 5.12
N HIS A 158 -0.05 13.93 4.48
CA HIS A 158 -0.16 14.18 3.05
C HIS A 158 0.22 15.62 2.72
N ILE A 159 1.01 15.77 1.68
CA ILE A 159 1.30 17.08 1.09
C ILE A 159 0.00 17.67 0.54
N LEU A 160 -0.26 18.90 0.93
CA LEU A 160 -1.39 19.65 0.41
C LEU A 160 -0.90 20.63 -0.65
N PHE A 161 -1.49 20.56 -1.82
CA PHE A 161 -1.34 21.56 -2.87
C PHE A 161 -2.66 22.34 -2.99
N MET A 162 -2.61 23.66 -2.84
CA MET A 162 -3.79 24.52 -2.80
C MET A 162 -4.87 24.01 -1.80
N ASN A 163 -4.45 23.62 -0.61
CA ASN A 163 -5.30 23.06 0.45
C ASN A 163 -6.02 21.73 0.10
N LYS A 164 -5.62 21.05 -0.95
CA LYS A 164 -6.13 19.72 -1.32
C LYS A 164 -5.00 18.70 -1.30
N LYS A 165 -5.32 17.44 -1.03
CA LYS A 165 -4.35 16.35 -1.11
C LYS A 165 -3.74 16.33 -2.52
N ALA A 166 -2.42 16.42 -2.60
CA ALA A 166 -1.69 16.25 -3.85
C ALA A 166 -1.91 14.82 -4.37
N SER A 167 -2.42 14.68 -5.59
CA SER A 167 -2.69 13.39 -6.19
C SER A 167 -2.52 13.45 -7.70
N SER A 168 -1.82 12.48 -8.28
CA SER A 168 -1.65 12.35 -9.73
C SER A 168 -2.97 12.11 -10.48
N SER A 169 -3.97 11.55 -9.78
CA SER A 169 -5.31 11.28 -10.32
C SER A 169 -6.34 12.36 -9.98
N GLY A 170 -5.94 13.41 -9.25
CA GLY A 170 -6.81 14.52 -8.87
C GLY A 170 -7.07 15.50 -10.01
N ALA A 171 -8.15 16.30 -9.90
CA ALA A 171 -8.46 17.34 -10.87
C ALA A 171 -7.41 18.46 -10.90
N ILE A 172 -6.75 18.71 -9.77
CA ILE A 172 -5.63 19.65 -9.65
C ILE A 172 -4.36 18.80 -9.45
N LYS A 173 -3.47 18.82 -10.42
CA LYS A 173 -2.19 18.13 -10.36
C LYS A 173 -1.15 19.05 -9.72
N PRO A 174 -0.42 18.60 -8.70
CA PRO A 174 0.75 19.32 -8.22
C PRO A 174 1.84 19.30 -9.30
N PRO A 175 2.77 20.28 -9.30
CA PRO A 175 3.94 20.22 -10.18
C PRO A 175 4.75 18.95 -9.89
N MET A 176 5.28 18.36 -10.94
CA MET A 176 6.20 17.23 -10.83
C MET A 176 7.56 17.69 -10.29
N ALA A 177 8.31 16.77 -9.69
CA ALA A 177 9.64 17.10 -9.16
C ALA A 177 10.56 17.68 -10.23
N GLU A 178 10.50 17.19 -11.46
CA GLU A 178 11.26 17.71 -12.61
C GLU A 178 10.93 19.17 -12.91
N GLU A 179 9.64 19.53 -12.92
CA GLU A 179 9.18 20.90 -13.14
C GLU A 179 9.67 21.86 -12.03
N LEU A 180 9.77 21.38 -10.80
CA LEU A 180 10.29 22.16 -9.69
C LEU A 180 11.79 22.40 -9.81
N LEU A 181 12.54 21.48 -10.42
CA LEU A 181 13.99 21.64 -10.64
C LEU A 181 14.36 22.73 -11.65
N ASP A 182 13.40 23.19 -12.46
CA ASP A 182 13.60 24.37 -13.32
C ASP A 182 13.70 25.67 -12.52
N PHE A 183 13.19 25.69 -11.29
CA PHE A 183 13.11 26.88 -10.44
C PHE A 183 13.94 26.79 -9.16
N TYR A 184 14.20 25.57 -8.66
CA TYR A 184 14.84 25.33 -7.38
C TYR A 184 15.94 24.28 -7.52
N THR A 185 17.00 24.40 -6.70
CA THR A 185 17.99 23.33 -6.61
C THR A 185 17.45 22.14 -5.81
N PRO A 186 17.99 20.92 -6.00
CA PRO A 186 17.63 19.76 -5.19
C PRO A 186 17.79 20.00 -3.68
N GLU A 187 18.82 20.75 -3.27
CA GLU A 187 19.09 21.10 -1.87
C GLU A 187 18.01 22.02 -1.30
N GLN A 188 17.56 23.02 -2.08
CA GLN A 188 16.48 23.91 -1.67
C GLN A 188 15.16 23.13 -1.49
N LEU A 189 14.85 22.23 -2.41
CA LEU A 189 13.67 21.37 -2.28
C LEU A 189 13.75 20.45 -1.07
N ARG A 190 14.89 19.81 -0.84
CA ARG A 190 15.09 18.96 0.35
C ARG A 190 14.98 19.76 1.64
N ALA A 191 15.63 20.93 1.71
CA ALA A 191 15.55 21.80 2.88
C ALA A 191 14.11 22.25 3.17
N HIS A 192 13.35 22.60 2.13
CA HIS A 192 11.94 22.95 2.25
C HIS A 192 11.12 21.77 2.82
N TRP A 193 11.25 20.58 2.24
CA TRP A 193 10.52 19.40 2.68
C TRP A 193 10.87 18.99 4.11
N LEU A 194 12.16 18.98 4.46
CA LEU A 194 12.61 18.63 5.81
C LEU A 194 12.17 19.65 6.86
N SER A 195 12.21 20.94 6.55
CA SER A 195 11.77 21.98 7.48
C SER A 195 10.26 22.04 7.67
N SER A 196 9.50 21.61 6.66
CA SER A 196 8.04 21.61 6.69
C SER A 196 7.43 20.27 7.15
N SER A 197 8.24 19.21 7.29
CA SER A 197 7.81 17.89 7.77
C SER A 197 7.70 17.80 9.28
N ALA A 198 6.99 18.74 9.91
CA ALA A 198 6.62 18.57 11.31
C ALA A 198 5.57 17.45 11.42
N SER A 199 5.85 16.43 12.19
CA SER A 199 5.00 15.24 12.41
C SER A 199 3.61 15.54 13.00
N THR A 200 3.26 16.80 13.19
CA THR A 200 2.03 17.23 13.87
C THR A 200 1.21 18.29 13.12
N ARG A 201 1.65 18.76 11.95
CA ARG A 201 0.90 19.79 11.18
C ARG A 201 0.64 19.36 9.76
N ARG A 202 -0.60 19.53 9.29
CA ARG A 202 -0.96 19.49 7.87
C ARG A 202 -0.12 20.54 7.14
N GLN A 203 0.68 20.11 6.19
CA GLN A 203 1.48 21.01 5.38
C GLN A 203 0.64 21.54 4.23
N SER A 204 0.51 22.86 4.18
CA SER A 204 0.01 23.57 3.01
C SER A 204 1.20 24.24 2.34
N THR A 205 1.55 23.80 1.14
CA THR A 205 2.44 24.57 0.28
C THR A 205 1.58 25.59 -0.46
N ALA A 206 1.74 26.86 -0.10
CA ALA A 206 1.25 27.96 -0.95
C ALA A 206 2.19 28.07 -2.16
N PRO A 207 1.68 28.46 -3.35
CA PRO A 207 2.50 28.74 -4.51
C PRO A 207 3.45 29.91 -4.29
#